data_98852a7920981d001c8e3b991637378c
#
_entry.id   98852a7920981d001c8e3b991637378c
#
_cell.length_a   1.000
_cell.length_b   1.000
_cell.length_c   1.000
_cell.angle_alpha   90.00
_cell.angle_beta   90.00
_cell.angle_gamma   90.00
#
_symmetry.space_group_name_H-M   'P 1'
#
loop_
_entity.id
_entity.type
_entity.pdbx_description
1 polymer ?
#
loop_
_entity_poly.entity_id
_entity_poly.type
_entity_poly.pdbx_seq_one_letter_code
_entity_poly.pdbx_strand_id
1 'polypeptide(L)'
;MKTKHWYDYLWIWTIVYFALGFFNILFAWLGMIDFLVPLFIALFGGSKAFCNRYCGRGQLLAKCGKCSRNEKAPGFFASKWFRYGFLAFFLSMFGIMVFQTYLVAAGAADLREAIKLLWMFRVPWGWTYTAGTAADWVAQYAFGFYSIMLTSTIIGLVVNTLFKPRAWCSFCPMGTMTQMICKLKAGEKL
;
A
#
# COMPACT_ATOMS: atom_id res chain seq x y z
N MET A 1 -12.98 29.03 -9.10
CA MET A 1 -13.48 27.66 -8.83
C MET A 1 -12.51 26.69 -9.47
N LYS A 2 -11.86 25.76 -8.69
CA LYS A 2 -11.03 24.70 -9.29
C LYS A 2 -11.95 23.70 -9.97
N THR A 3 -11.80 23.53 -11.27
CA THR A 3 -12.49 22.49 -12.02
C THR A 3 -12.12 21.14 -11.43
N LYS A 4 -13.12 20.40 -10.96
CA LYS A 4 -12.93 19.04 -10.46
C LYS A 4 -12.73 18.10 -11.64
N HIS A 5 -11.64 17.34 -11.63
CA HIS A 5 -11.34 16.32 -12.62
C HIS A 5 -11.75 14.93 -12.11
N TRP A 6 -11.96 13.97 -12.99
CA TRP A 6 -12.35 12.60 -12.65
C TRP A 6 -11.37 11.93 -11.69
N TYR A 7 -10.08 12.22 -11.79
CA TYR A 7 -9.05 11.66 -10.90
C TYR A 7 -9.13 12.18 -9.45
N ASP A 8 -9.86 13.24 -9.18
CA ASP A 8 -10.08 13.75 -7.81
C ASP A 8 -11.01 12.84 -6.98
N TYR A 9 -11.63 11.85 -7.61
CA TYR A 9 -12.52 10.87 -6.97
C TYR A 9 -11.85 9.52 -6.70
N LEU A 10 -10.57 9.33 -7.02
CA LEU A 10 -9.85 8.06 -6.81
C LEU A 10 -9.75 7.62 -5.34
N TRP A 11 -9.96 8.52 -4.39
CA TRP A 11 -10.09 8.16 -2.97
C TRP A 11 -11.29 7.23 -2.72
N ILE A 12 -12.37 7.34 -3.50
CA ILE A 12 -13.54 6.45 -3.41
C ILE A 12 -13.13 5.02 -3.81
N TRP A 13 -12.33 4.88 -4.87
CA TRP A 13 -11.77 3.59 -5.28
C TRP A 13 -11.03 2.89 -4.14
N THR A 14 -10.21 3.64 -3.39
CA THR A 14 -9.49 3.09 -2.24
C THR A 14 -10.44 2.58 -1.16
N ILE A 15 -11.52 3.31 -0.86
CA ILE A 15 -12.53 2.86 0.13
C ILE A 15 -13.25 1.62 -0.38
N VAL A 16 -13.70 1.62 -1.64
CA VAL A 16 -14.38 0.48 -2.27
C VAL A 16 -13.49 -0.76 -2.26
N TYR A 17 -12.21 -0.61 -2.58
CA TYR A 17 -11.23 -1.70 -2.54
C TYR A 17 -11.15 -2.35 -1.15
N PHE A 18 -11.01 -1.54 -0.09
CA PHE A 18 -10.97 -2.08 1.27
C PHE A 18 -12.31 -2.69 1.70
N ALA A 19 -13.44 -2.06 1.36
CA ALA A 19 -14.76 -2.59 1.65
C ALA A 19 -14.99 -3.95 0.96
N LEU A 20 -14.69 -4.06 -0.31
CA LEU A 20 -14.80 -5.33 -1.06
C LEU A 20 -13.90 -6.43 -0.48
N GLY A 21 -12.68 -6.07 -0.07
CA GLY A 21 -11.77 -7.01 0.59
C GLY A 21 -12.26 -7.50 1.96
N PHE A 22 -13.11 -6.73 2.64
CA PHE A 22 -13.80 -7.18 3.86
C PHE A 22 -14.90 -8.21 3.57
N PHE A 23 -15.58 -8.12 2.43
CA PHE A 23 -16.61 -9.09 2.05
C PHE A 23 -16.02 -10.36 1.45
N ASN A 24 -15.06 -10.21 0.54
CA ASN A 24 -14.38 -11.35 -0.06
C ASN A 24 -12.91 -11.02 -0.31
N ILE A 25 -12.03 -11.83 0.27
CA ILE A 25 -10.59 -11.60 0.24
C ILE A 25 -10.00 -11.66 -1.17
N LEU A 26 -10.63 -12.35 -2.12
CA LEU A 26 -10.16 -12.45 -3.50
C LEU A 26 -10.12 -11.09 -4.21
N PHE A 27 -10.95 -10.12 -3.78
CA PHE A 27 -10.86 -8.75 -4.31
C PHE A 27 -9.54 -8.04 -3.95
N ALA A 28 -8.75 -8.59 -3.02
CA ALA A 28 -7.41 -8.08 -2.74
C ALA A 28 -6.49 -8.07 -3.97
N TRP A 29 -6.75 -8.93 -4.96
CA TRP A 29 -6.03 -8.93 -6.25
C TRP A 29 -6.17 -7.62 -7.03
N LEU A 30 -7.28 -6.89 -6.86
CA LEU A 30 -7.43 -5.56 -7.46
C LEU A 30 -6.36 -4.58 -6.97
N GLY A 31 -5.84 -4.77 -5.75
CA GLY A 31 -4.75 -3.95 -5.22
C GLY A 31 -3.42 -4.15 -5.95
N MET A 32 -3.23 -5.26 -6.68
CA MET A 32 -2.08 -5.44 -7.58
C MET A 32 -2.06 -4.36 -8.67
N ILE A 33 -3.21 -3.96 -9.17
CA ILE A 33 -3.32 -2.89 -10.16
C ILE A 33 -2.79 -1.58 -9.56
N ASP A 34 -3.24 -1.25 -8.34
CA ASP A 34 -2.77 -0.06 -7.61
C ASP A 34 -1.27 -0.10 -7.27
N PHE A 35 -0.68 -1.29 -7.23
CA PHE A 35 0.76 -1.47 -7.00
C PHE A 35 1.57 -1.40 -8.29
N LEU A 36 1.11 -2.02 -9.38
CA LEU A 36 1.82 -2.10 -10.65
C LEU A 36 1.74 -0.80 -11.45
N VAL A 37 0.58 -0.14 -11.49
CA VAL A 37 0.38 1.09 -12.27
C VAL A 37 1.40 2.18 -11.95
N PRO A 38 1.70 2.53 -10.66
CA PRO A 38 2.72 3.53 -10.36
C PRO A 38 4.12 3.13 -10.80
N LEU A 39 4.44 1.83 -10.77
CA LEU A 39 5.72 1.31 -11.26
C LEU A 39 5.86 1.47 -12.76
N PHE A 40 4.84 1.09 -13.52
CA PHE A 40 4.82 1.26 -14.97
C PHE A 40 4.91 2.73 -15.36
N ILE A 41 4.17 3.63 -14.70
CA ILE A 41 4.25 5.07 -14.96
C ILE A 41 5.64 5.63 -14.63
N ALA A 42 6.30 5.16 -13.56
CA ALA A 42 7.65 5.58 -13.23
C ALA A 42 8.69 5.08 -14.25
N LEU A 43 8.56 3.82 -14.69
CA LEU A 43 9.46 3.21 -15.67
C LEU A 43 9.35 3.87 -17.05
N PHE A 44 8.12 4.07 -17.55
CA PHE A 44 7.90 4.59 -18.90
C PHE A 44 7.82 6.11 -18.93
N GLY A 45 7.13 6.72 -17.96
CA GLY A 45 6.90 8.16 -17.91
C GLY A 45 8.01 8.99 -17.26
N GLY A 46 8.95 8.39 -16.54
CA GLY A 46 10.07 9.09 -15.88
C GLY A 46 9.64 10.15 -14.85
N SER A 47 8.40 10.14 -14.39
CA SER A 47 7.84 11.19 -13.53
C SER A 47 7.04 10.61 -12.36
N LYS A 48 6.95 11.38 -11.27
CA LYS A 48 6.10 11.05 -10.10
C LYS A 48 4.62 11.42 -10.32
N ALA A 49 4.14 11.49 -11.56
CA ALA A 49 2.78 11.94 -11.88
C ALA A 49 1.71 11.11 -11.14
N PHE A 50 1.91 9.80 -11.01
CA PHE A 50 0.99 8.94 -10.28
C PHE A 50 0.83 9.35 -8.81
N CYS A 51 1.94 9.47 -8.06
CA CYS A 51 1.89 9.83 -6.64
C CYS A 51 1.31 11.22 -6.40
N ASN A 52 1.51 12.14 -7.34
CA ASN A 52 1.05 13.52 -7.21
C ASN A 52 -0.43 13.71 -7.56
N ARG A 53 -0.95 12.97 -8.57
CA ARG A 53 -2.30 13.20 -9.13
C ARG A 53 -3.23 12.00 -8.98
N TYR A 54 -2.73 10.77 -9.17
CA TYR A 54 -3.57 9.58 -9.32
C TYR A 54 -3.59 8.66 -8.10
N CYS A 55 -2.79 8.93 -7.07
CA CYS A 55 -2.75 8.09 -5.87
C CYS A 55 -4.02 8.26 -5.02
N GLY A 56 -4.96 7.31 -5.12
CA GLY A 56 -6.22 7.30 -4.36
C GLY A 56 -6.00 7.32 -2.85
N ARG A 57 -5.01 6.57 -2.32
CA ARG A 57 -4.63 6.62 -0.91
C ARG A 57 -4.12 7.99 -0.48
N GLY A 58 -3.27 8.62 -1.28
CA GLY A 58 -2.77 9.95 -0.99
C GLY A 58 -3.88 11.00 -0.94
N GLN A 59 -4.91 10.86 -1.77
CA GLN A 59 -6.10 11.72 -1.76
C GLN A 59 -6.98 11.44 -0.54
N LEU A 60 -7.20 10.17 -0.19
CA LEU A 60 -7.93 9.77 1.02
C LEU A 60 -7.28 10.37 2.26
N LEU A 61 -5.96 10.20 2.42
CA LEU A 61 -5.19 10.77 3.50
C LEU A 61 -5.24 12.29 3.53
N ALA A 62 -5.22 12.96 2.38
CA ALA A 62 -5.35 14.42 2.31
C ALA A 62 -6.73 14.92 2.75
N LYS A 63 -7.79 14.15 2.51
CA LYS A 63 -9.15 14.48 2.98
C LYS A 63 -9.32 14.24 4.47
N CYS A 64 -8.84 13.09 4.98
CA CYS A 64 -8.84 12.77 6.41
C CYS A 64 -7.95 13.75 7.20
N GLY A 65 -6.89 14.26 6.59
CA GLY A 65 -5.97 15.20 7.21
C GLY A 65 -6.53 16.60 7.48
N LYS A 66 -7.76 16.90 7.07
CA LYS A 66 -8.44 18.15 7.48
C LYS A 66 -8.73 18.19 8.99
N CYS A 67 -8.82 17.02 9.64
CA CYS A 67 -8.96 16.87 11.10
C CYS A 67 -7.61 16.68 11.81
N SER A 68 -6.49 16.86 11.12
CA SER A 68 -5.14 16.71 11.67
C SER A 68 -4.82 17.82 12.68
N ARG A 69 -4.00 17.50 13.69
CA ARG A 69 -3.42 18.48 14.64
C ARG A 69 -2.51 19.51 13.95
N ASN A 70 -2.21 19.34 12.68
CA ASN A 70 -1.39 20.24 11.86
C ASN A 70 0.05 20.47 12.41
N GLU A 71 0.52 19.58 13.28
CA GLU A 71 1.88 19.63 13.79
C GLU A 71 2.89 19.34 12.69
N LYS A 72 4.04 19.99 12.75
CA LYS A 72 5.12 19.74 11.80
C LYS A 72 5.60 18.30 11.98
N ALA A 73 5.59 17.52 10.91
CA ALA A 73 6.17 16.17 10.93
C ALA A 73 7.66 16.26 11.31
N PRO A 74 8.15 15.39 12.23
CA PRO A 74 9.55 15.36 12.59
C PRO A 74 10.44 15.25 11.36
N GLY A 75 11.54 16.00 11.31
CA GLY A 75 12.49 15.98 10.19
C GLY A 75 13.07 14.59 9.91
N PHE A 76 13.04 13.72 10.91
CA PHE A 76 13.39 12.31 10.82
C PHE A 76 12.62 11.55 9.69
N PHE A 77 11.32 11.80 9.49
CA PHE A 77 10.54 11.16 8.42
C PHE A 77 11.01 11.55 7.00
N ALA A 78 11.63 12.71 6.86
CA ALA A 78 12.20 13.15 5.59
C ALA A 78 13.65 12.64 5.39
N SER A 79 14.28 12.06 6.42
CA SER A 79 15.63 11.52 6.35
C SER A 79 15.73 10.41 5.31
N LYS A 80 16.84 10.42 4.55
CA LYS A 80 17.15 9.36 3.58
C LYS A 80 17.22 7.98 4.24
N TRP A 81 17.86 7.88 5.40
CA TRP A 81 18.02 6.63 6.15
C TRP A 81 16.68 6.03 6.55
N PHE A 82 15.77 6.84 7.09
CA PHE A 82 14.44 6.38 7.48
C PHE A 82 13.62 5.90 6.26
N ARG A 83 13.66 6.64 5.17
CA ARG A 83 12.94 6.31 3.94
C ARG A 83 13.40 4.99 3.32
N TYR A 84 14.73 4.80 3.22
CA TYR A 84 15.28 3.56 2.68
C TYR A 84 15.13 2.38 3.65
N GLY A 85 15.30 2.60 4.95
CA GLY A 85 15.06 1.59 5.97
C GLY A 85 13.60 1.12 5.98
N PHE A 86 12.66 2.05 5.87
CA PHE A 86 11.23 1.72 5.80
C PHE A 86 10.87 0.99 4.48
N LEU A 87 11.49 1.39 3.37
CA LEU A 87 11.36 0.67 2.11
C LEU A 87 11.89 -0.77 2.21
N ALA A 88 13.08 -0.96 2.80
CA ALA A 88 13.67 -2.28 3.01
C ALA A 88 12.78 -3.16 3.88
N PHE A 89 12.24 -2.61 4.98
CA PHE A 89 11.27 -3.30 5.83
C PHE A 89 10.02 -3.73 5.04
N PHE A 90 9.45 -2.85 4.24
CA PHE A 90 8.28 -3.14 3.41
C PHE A 90 8.58 -4.24 2.37
N LEU A 91 9.72 -4.16 1.70
CA LEU A 91 10.15 -5.17 0.72
C LEU A 91 10.41 -6.53 1.38
N SER A 92 10.94 -6.55 2.60
CA SER A 92 11.12 -7.78 3.38
C SER A 92 9.78 -8.43 3.71
N MET A 93 8.79 -7.63 4.16
CA MET A 93 7.43 -8.13 4.41
C MET A 93 6.80 -8.70 3.13
N PHE A 94 6.97 -8.00 2.02
CA PHE A 94 6.48 -8.44 0.72
C PHE A 94 7.15 -9.74 0.26
N GLY A 95 8.48 -9.84 0.41
CA GLY A 95 9.25 -11.04 0.08
C GLY A 95 8.82 -12.25 0.91
N ILE A 96 8.59 -12.08 2.20
CA ILE A 96 8.11 -13.17 3.07
C ILE A 96 6.69 -13.59 2.68
N MET A 97 5.81 -12.64 2.31
CA MET A 97 4.48 -12.96 1.81
C MET A 97 4.56 -13.81 0.53
N VAL A 98 5.38 -13.43 -0.44
CA VAL A 98 5.58 -14.19 -1.68
C VAL A 98 6.16 -15.57 -1.39
N PHE A 99 7.12 -15.67 -0.47
CA PHE A 99 7.71 -16.94 -0.05
C PHE A 99 6.66 -17.87 0.60
N GLN A 100 5.81 -17.35 1.49
CA GLN A 100 4.73 -18.13 2.09
C GLN A 100 3.72 -18.59 1.03
N THR A 101 3.39 -17.74 0.07
CA THR A 101 2.52 -18.11 -1.06
C THR A 101 3.14 -19.25 -1.88
N TYR A 102 4.44 -19.19 -2.12
CA TYR A 102 5.18 -20.25 -2.80
C TYR A 102 5.13 -21.58 -2.02
N LEU A 103 5.31 -21.57 -0.71
CA LEU A 103 5.22 -22.77 0.13
C LEU A 103 3.84 -23.42 0.07
N VAL A 104 2.78 -22.61 0.06
CA VAL A 104 1.40 -23.12 -0.10
C VAL A 104 1.18 -23.68 -1.51
N ALA A 105 1.70 -23.03 -2.53
CA ALA A 105 1.64 -23.51 -3.91
C ALA A 105 2.39 -24.84 -4.12
N ALA A 106 3.50 -25.03 -3.39
CA ALA A 106 4.29 -26.26 -3.41
C ALA A 106 3.70 -27.38 -2.51
N GLY A 107 2.59 -27.13 -1.80
CA GLY A 107 1.98 -28.09 -0.87
C GLY A 107 2.79 -28.33 0.42
N ALA A 108 3.79 -27.48 0.70
CA ALA A 108 4.65 -27.58 1.89
C ALA A 108 4.07 -26.87 3.12
N ALA A 109 3.02 -26.08 2.96
CA ALA A 109 2.35 -25.37 4.03
C ALA A 109 0.84 -25.26 3.78
N ASP A 110 0.07 -25.25 4.87
CA ASP A 110 -1.38 -25.05 4.81
C ASP A 110 -1.75 -23.59 4.62
N LEU A 111 -2.91 -23.36 4.01
CA LEU A 111 -3.50 -22.02 3.86
C LEU A 111 -3.74 -21.38 5.23
N ARG A 112 -3.22 -20.18 5.41
CA ARG A 112 -3.43 -19.38 6.63
C ARG A 112 -4.45 -18.28 6.38
N GLU A 113 -5.69 -18.53 6.71
CA GLU A 113 -6.81 -17.60 6.63
C GLU A 113 -6.75 -16.55 7.76
N ALA A 114 -5.74 -15.68 7.73
CA ALA A 114 -5.59 -14.65 8.74
C ALA A 114 -4.95 -13.39 8.17
N ILE A 115 -5.60 -12.25 8.43
CA ILE A 115 -5.01 -10.94 8.18
C ILE A 115 -4.23 -10.53 9.42
N LYS A 116 -2.95 -10.23 9.22
CA LYS A 116 -2.04 -9.80 10.27
C LYS A 116 -1.65 -8.34 10.05
N LEU A 117 -1.96 -7.50 11.02
CA LEU A 117 -1.45 -6.14 11.10
C LEU A 117 -0.05 -6.16 11.72
N LEU A 118 0.92 -5.49 11.08
CA LEU A 118 2.33 -5.42 11.54
C LEU A 118 2.92 -6.80 11.90
N TRP A 119 2.42 -7.89 11.30
CA TRP A 119 2.80 -9.27 11.60
C TRP A 119 2.46 -9.78 13.01
N MET A 120 2.13 -8.92 13.94
CA MET A 120 1.90 -9.24 15.35
C MET A 120 0.42 -9.36 15.70
N PHE A 121 -0.42 -8.48 15.16
CA PHE A 121 -1.84 -8.42 15.51
C PHE A 121 -2.69 -9.14 14.47
N ARG A 122 -3.34 -10.22 14.89
CA ARG A 122 -4.34 -10.90 14.07
C ARG A 122 -5.67 -10.12 14.16
N VAL A 123 -6.23 -9.76 13.03
CA VAL A 123 -7.55 -9.12 12.99
C VAL A 123 -8.62 -10.18 13.33
N PRO A 124 -9.42 -10.00 14.38
CA PRO A 124 -10.47 -10.95 14.77
C PRO A 124 -11.69 -10.79 13.86
N TRP A 125 -11.56 -11.14 12.59
CA TRP A 125 -12.62 -11.08 11.60
C TRP A 125 -12.72 -12.39 10.84
N GLY A 126 -13.96 -12.90 10.65
CA GLY A 126 -14.21 -14.06 9.81
C GLY A 126 -14.22 -13.65 8.33
N TRP A 127 -13.10 -13.83 7.65
CA TRP A 127 -13.01 -13.56 6.22
C TRP A 127 -13.72 -14.64 5.44
N THR A 128 -14.64 -14.23 4.56
CA THR A 128 -15.34 -15.18 3.72
C THR A 128 -14.41 -15.63 2.59
N TYR A 129 -13.86 -16.81 2.73
CA TYR A 129 -13.20 -17.55 1.65
C TYR A 129 -13.93 -18.87 1.47
N THR A 130 -14.47 -19.11 0.29
CA THR A 130 -15.09 -20.37 -0.03
C THR A 130 -14.02 -21.30 -0.59
N ALA A 131 -13.58 -22.26 0.23
CA ALA A 131 -12.64 -23.29 -0.20
C ALA A 131 -13.16 -23.98 -1.47
N GLY A 132 -12.32 -24.04 -2.51
CA GLY A 132 -12.69 -24.62 -3.81
C GLY A 132 -13.10 -23.61 -4.89
N THR A 133 -13.29 -22.33 -4.56
CA THR A 133 -13.56 -21.28 -5.57
C THR A 133 -12.28 -20.85 -6.29
N ALA A 134 -11.13 -20.91 -5.61
CA ALA A 134 -9.81 -20.60 -6.17
C ALA A 134 -8.77 -21.53 -5.54
N ALA A 135 -7.61 -21.67 -6.20
CA ALA A 135 -6.49 -22.42 -5.64
C ALA A 135 -5.98 -21.78 -4.34
N ASP A 136 -5.55 -22.59 -3.36
CA ASP A 136 -5.16 -22.14 -2.03
C ASP A 136 -4.03 -21.10 -2.05
N TRP A 137 -3.09 -21.17 -2.98
CA TRP A 137 -2.03 -20.19 -3.15
C TRP A 137 -2.57 -18.80 -3.58
N VAL A 138 -3.68 -18.77 -4.35
CA VAL A 138 -4.34 -17.51 -4.77
C VAL A 138 -4.94 -16.83 -3.56
N ALA A 139 -5.59 -17.60 -2.68
CA ALA A 139 -6.13 -17.09 -1.43
C ALA A 139 -5.02 -16.66 -0.45
N GLN A 140 -3.94 -17.46 -0.32
CA GLN A 140 -2.80 -17.12 0.53
C GLN A 140 -2.16 -15.79 0.11
N TYR A 141 -1.97 -15.58 -1.19
CA TYR A 141 -1.48 -14.31 -1.72
C TYR A 141 -2.43 -13.16 -1.39
N ALA A 142 -3.74 -13.36 -1.58
CA ALA A 142 -4.76 -12.35 -1.30
C ALA A 142 -4.74 -11.92 0.18
N PHE A 143 -4.69 -12.87 1.12
CA PHE A 143 -4.58 -12.61 2.57
C PHE A 143 -3.31 -11.84 2.91
N GLY A 144 -2.17 -12.25 2.37
CA GLY A 144 -0.89 -11.59 2.60
C GLY A 144 -0.86 -10.17 2.04
N PHE A 145 -1.28 -10.01 0.80
CA PHE A 145 -1.28 -8.71 0.12
C PHE A 145 -2.24 -7.72 0.77
N TYR A 146 -3.44 -8.17 1.13
CA TYR A 146 -4.40 -7.34 1.85
C TYR A 146 -3.88 -6.91 3.22
N SER A 147 -3.20 -7.81 3.95
CA SER A 147 -2.56 -7.50 5.23
C SER A 147 -1.55 -6.36 5.11
N ILE A 148 -0.68 -6.39 4.10
CA ILE A 148 0.32 -5.35 3.84
C ILE A 148 -0.37 -4.03 3.47
N MET A 149 -1.39 -4.08 2.60
CA MET A 149 -2.12 -2.91 2.16
C MET A 149 -2.90 -2.25 3.30
N LEU A 150 -3.58 -3.04 4.12
CA LEU A 150 -4.32 -2.56 5.28
C LEU A 150 -3.38 -1.95 6.33
N THR A 151 -2.28 -2.64 6.65
CA THR A 151 -1.25 -2.15 7.59
C THR A 151 -0.70 -0.80 7.13
N SER A 152 -0.29 -0.68 5.87
CA SER A 152 0.26 0.56 5.33
C SER A 152 -0.75 1.71 5.34
N THR A 153 -2.04 1.40 5.16
CA THR A 153 -3.10 2.41 5.18
C THR A 153 -3.42 2.87 6.60
N ILE A 154 -3.46 1.94 7.56
CA ILE A 154 -3.68 2.28 8.99
C ILE A 154 -2.53 3.13 9.52
N ILE A 155 -1.26 2.72 9.27
CA ILE A 155 -0.10 3.54 9.66
C ILE A 155 -0.18 4.92 9.01
N GLY A 156 -0.53 4.97 7.71
CA GLY A 156 -0.71 6.21 6.98
C GLY A 156 -1.78 7.12 7.59
N LEU A 157 -2.91 6.55 8.02
CA LEU A 157 -3.98 7.29 8.70
C LEU A 157 -3.50 7.83 10.06
N VAL A 158 -2.86 7.00 10.88
CA VAL A 158 -2.34 7.40 12.20
C VAL A 158 -1.32 8.54 12.04
N VAL A 159 -0.34 8.39 11.16
CA VAL A 159 0.66 9.43 10.90
C VAL A 159 0.02 10.71 10.39
N ASN A 160 -1.01 10.59 9.56
CA ASN A 160 -1.68 11.74 8.98
C ASN A 160 -2.62 12.48 9.94
N THR A 161 -3.17 11.78 10.95
CA THR A 161 -3.96 12.41 12.02
C THR A 161 -3.08 13.12 13.04
N LEU A 162 -1.90 12.57 13.32
CA LEU A 162 -0.96 13.16 14.29
C LEU A 162 -0.20 14.36 13.70
N PHE A 163 0.14 14.30 12.41
CA PHE A 163 0.99 15.29 11.74
C PHE A 163 0.23 15.98 10.59
N LYS A 164 0.97 16.73 9.75
CA LYS A 164 0.40 17.41 8.59
C LYS A 164 -0.25 16.45 7.60
N PRO A 165 -1.27 16.89 6.86
CA PRO A 165 -1.83 16.14 5.74
C PRO A 165 -0.72 15.69 4.78
N ARG A 166 -0.78 14.42 4.35
CA ARG A 166 0.22 13.77 3.49
C ARG A 166 1.62 13.56 4.13
N ALA A 167 1.75 13.63 5.47
CA ALA A 167 3.02 13.30 6.13
C ALA A 167 3.51 11.90 5.75
N TRP A 168 2.61 10.93 5.64
CA TRP A 168 2.89 9.57 5.14
C TRP A 168 3.58 9.55 3.77
N CYS A 169 3.18 10.45 2.86
CA CYS A 169 3.73 10.47 1.49
C CYS A 169 5.23 10.78 1.44
N SER A 170 5.81 11.35 2.51
CA SER A 170 7.23 11.66 2.58
C SER A 170 8.12 10.42 2.68
N PHE A 171 7.63 9.32 3.27
CA PHE A 171 8.37 8.07 3.44
C PHE A 171 7.62 6.83 2.91
N CYS A 172 6.49 7.01 2.23
CA CYS A 172 5.72 5.93 1.62
C CYS A 172 6.63 5.04 0.75
N PRO A 173 6.62 3.70 0.92
CA PRO A 173 7.47 2.78 0.17
C PRO A 173 7.30 2.94 -1.34
N MET A 174 6.06 3.03 -1.80
CA MET A 174 5.76 3.22 -3.22
C MET A 174 6.30 4.56 -3.76
N GLY A 175 6.15 5.65 -2.98
CA GLY A 175 6.68 6.95 -3.35
C GLY A 175 8.22 6.98 -3.37
N THR A 176 8.86 6.24 -2.47
CA THR A 176 10.33 6.11 -2.44
C THR A 176 10.82 5.29 -3.62
N MET A 177 10.16 4.17 -3.93
CA MET A 177 10.52 3.28 -5.03
C MET A 177 10.37 3.97 -6.40
N THR A 178 9.25 4.66 -6.63
CA THR A 178 9.06 5.43 -7.87
C THR A 178 10.08 6.57 -7.99
N GLN A 179 10.48 7.19 -6.87
CA GLN A 179 11.53 8.22 -6.88
C GLN A 179 12.91 7.65 -7.24
N MET A 180 13.24 6.46 -6.72
CA MET A 180 14.51 5.79 -7.09
C MET A 180 14.55 5.49 -8.59
N ILE A 181 13.47 4.93 -9.14
CA ILE A 181 13.37 4.63 -10.58
C ILE A 181 13.54 5.91 -11.42
N CYS A 182 12.85 7.00 -11.05
CA CYS A 182 12.98 8.27 -11.77
C CYS A 182 14.41 8.85 -11.71
N LYS A 183 15.09 8.75 -10.57
CA LYS A 183 16.48 9.20 -10.40
C LYS A 183 17.47 8.38 -11.22
N LEU A 184 17.34 7.03 -11.18
CA LEU A 184 18.17 6.14 -11.99
C LEU A 184 18.02 6.45 -13.48
N LYS A 185 16.78 6.72 -13.92
CA LYS A 185 16.52 7.08 -15.33
C LYS A 185 17.10 8.45 -15.71
N ALA A 186 17.11 9.41 -14.77
CA ALA A 186 17.70 10.74 -14.99
C ALA A 186 19.23 10.77 -14.87
N GLY A 187 19.89 9.65 -14.50
CA GLY A 187 21.33 9.61 -14.25
C GLY A 187 21.77 10.36 -12.99
N GLU A 188 20.85 10.73 -12.12
CA GLU A 188 21.14 11.39 -10.84
C GLU A 188 21.61 10.38 -9.79
N LYS A 189 22.61 10.77 -8.96
CA LYS A 189 23.04 9.95 -7.83
C LYS A 189 21.92 9.79 -6.80
N LEU A 190 21.77 8.57 -6.30
CA LEU A 190 20.81 8.16 -5.26
C LEU A 190 21.04 8.86 -3.92
#